data_fc9e134fb68119aa4f8c0765c7e7f222
#
_entry.id   fc9e134fb68119aa4f8c0765c7e7f222
#
_cell.length_a   1.000
_cell.length_b   1.000
_cell.length_c   1.000
_cell.angle_alpha   90.00
_cell.angle_beta   90.00
_cell.angle_gamma   90.00
#
_symmetry.space_group_name_H-M   'P 1'
#
loop_
_entity.id
_entity.type
_entity.pdbx_description
1 polymer ?
#
loop_
_entity_poly.entity_id
_entity_poly.type
_entity_poly.pdbx_seq_one_letter_code
_entity_poly.pdbx_strand_id
1 'polypeptide(L)'
;MRFLCGCRLALSFLGDSIAPRPRSASRVRSRFRPAAITVRKRPTLPKPKDDAIVLEGTILESLPNAMFRVELENSHKVLAHISGKMRMHYIRILPGDKVQVELTPYDLTRGRITYRYK
;
A
#
# COMPACT_ATOMS: atom_id res chain seq x y z
N MET A 1 24.69 -58.09 -45.77
CA MET A 1 24.98 -58.96 -44.62
C MET A 1 23.98 -58.57 -43.51
N ARG A 2 22.88 -59.32 -43.42
CA ARG A 2 22.64 -60.41 -42.50
C ARG A 2 22.83 -59.93 -41.06
N PHE A 3 21.87 -59.98 -40.18
CA PHE A 3 20.86 -60.93 -39.72
C PHE A 3 19.77 -60.13 -38.98
N LEU A 4 18.49 -60.18 -39.21
CA LEU A 4 17.61 -61.32 -38.90
C LEU A 4 17.74 -61.80 -37.43
N CYS A 5 16.76 -61.57 -36.69
CA CYS A 5 16.05 -62.45 -35.77
C CYS A 5 15.34 -61.58 -34.80
N GLY A 6 14.12 -61.61 -34.62
CA GLY A 6 13.18 -62.72 -34.76
C GLY A 6 12.56 -62.92 -33.37
N CYS A 7 11.31 -63.23 -33.44
CA CYS A 7 10.52 -63.88 -32.40
C CYS A 7 9.94 -62.98 -31.33
N ARG A 8 8.61 -62.71 -31.51
CA ARG A 8 7.57 -63.65 -31.08
C ARG A 8 7.51 -63.77 -29.55
N LEU A 9 6.53 -63.28 -28.95
CA LEU A 9 5.36 -64.06 -28.57
C LEU A 9 4.44 -63.18 -27.72
N ALA A 10 3.29 -63.05 -28.22
CA ALA A 10 2.06 -62.85 -27.54
C ALA A 10 1.97 -63.73 -26.28
N LEU A 11 1.54 -63.19 -25.20
CA LEU A 11 0.69 -63.90 -24.26
C LEU A 11 -0.20 -62.90 -23.55
N SER A 12 -1.39 -62.95 -23.99
CA SER A 12 -2.59 -62.56 -23.30
C SER A 12 -2.56 -63.05 -21.85
N PHE A 13 -2.66 -62.13 -20.93
CA PHE A 13 -3.22 -62.43 -19.61
C PHE A 13 -4.32 -61.45 -19.33
N LEU A 14 -5.51 -61.92 -19.59
CA LEU A 14 -6.72 -61.44 -18.93
C LEU A 14 -6.49 -61.64 -17.42
N GLY A 15 -6.35 -60.55 -16.72
CA GLY A 15 -6.40 -60.47 -15.29
C GLY A 15 -7.41 -59.43 -14.95
N ASP A 16 -8.66 -59.83 -14.92
CA ASP A 16 -9.71 -59.10 -14.20
C ASP A 16 -9.27 -58.86 -12.76
N SER A 17 -8.70 -57.73 -12.51
CA SER A 17 -8.54 -57.26 -11.16
C SER A 17 -9.56 -56.15 -10.97
N ILE A 18 -10.71 -56.59 -10.53
CA ILE A 18 -11.73 -55.76 -9.97
C ILE A 18 -11.12 -54.99 -8.81
N ALA A 19 -10.67 -53.80 -9.06
CA ALA A 19 -10.31 -52.89 -8.02
C ALA A 19 -11.60 -52.47 -7.29
N PRO A 20 -11.71 -52.70 -5.99
CA PRO A 20 -12.85 -52.22 -5.23
C PRO A 20 -12.87 -50.68 -5.26
N ARG A 21 -13.93 -50.14 -5.81
CA ARG A 21 -14.20 -48.71 -5.72
C ARG A 21 -14.23 -48.33 -4.25
N PRO A 22 -13.45 -47.36 -3.81
CA PRO A 22 -13.58 -46.85 -2.49
C PRO A 22 -14.98 -46.19 -2.36
N ARG A 23 -15.78 -46.81 -1.55
CA ARG A 23 -17.08 -46.30 -1.15
C ARG A 23 -16.88 -44.92 -0.59
N SER A 24 -17.57 -43.97 -1.20
CA SER A 24 -18.09 -42.73 -0.62
C SER A 24 -17.31 -42.25 0.62
N ALA A 25 -16.20 -41.55 0.36
CA ALA A 25 -15.79 -40.56 1.33
C ALA A 25 -16.90 -39.52 1.40
N SER A 26 -17.72 -39.65 2.43
CA SER A 26 -18.64 -38.61 2.82
C SER A 26 -17.83 -37.30 2.86
N ARG A 27 -18.13 -36.43 1.92
CA ARG A 27 -17.66 -35.05 1.95
C ARG A 27 -18.13 -34.46 3.27
N VAL A 28 -17.30 -34.59 4.27
CA VAL A 28 -17.36 -33.69 5.41
C VAL A 28 -17.06 -32.32 4.83
N ARG A 29 -18.10 -31.66 4.38
CA ARG A 29 -18.06 -30.22 4.15
C ARG A 29 -17.82 -29.60 5.52
N SER A 30 -16.58 -29.55 5.91
CA SER A 30 -16.17 -28.63 6.95
C SER A 30 -16.60 -27.25 6.43
N ARG A 31 -17.72 -26.81 6.95
CA ARG A 31 -18.15 -25.43 6.82
C ARG A 31 -17.13 -24.62 7.61
N PHE A 32 -15.96 -24.45 7.03
CA PHE A 32 -15.11 -23.34 7.40
C PHE A 32 -15.92 -22.11 6.98
N ARG A 33 -16.73 -21.65 7.88
CA ARG A 33 -17.18 -20.27 7.86
C ARG A 33 -15.89 -19.47 7.98
N PRO A 34 -15.48 -18.71 6.96
CA PRO A 34 -14.45 -17.73 7.21
C PRO A 34 -15.02 -16.84 8.30
N ALA A 35 -14.40 -16.89 9.47
CA ALA A 35 -14.70 -15.93 10.52
C ALA A 35 -14.59 -14.58 9.84
N ALA A 36 -15.73 -13.92 9.64
CA ALA A 36 -15.75 -12.57 9.14
C ALA A 36 -14.85 -11.80 10.08
N ILE A 37 -13.64 -11.49 9.61
CA ILE A 37 -12.77 -10.57 10.28
C ILE A 37 -13.53 -9.26 10.24
N THR A 38 -14.35 -9.09 11.26
CA THR A 38 -14.99 -7.81 11.51
C THR A 38 -13.84 -6.88 11.83
N VAL A 39 -13.33 -6.23 10.79
CA VAL A 39 -12.43 -5.11 10.95
C VAL A 39 -13.20 -4.11 11.79
N ARG A 40 -13.04 -4.21 13.09
CA ARG A 40 -13.54 -3.18 14.01
C ARG A 40 -12.85 -1.91 13.57
N LYS A 41 -13.58 -1.08 12.81
CA LYS A 41 -13.17 0.30 12.60
C LYS A 41 -12.86 0.83 13.98
N ARG A 42 -11.56 1.04 14.24
CA ARG A 42 -11.15 1.72 15.47
C ARG A 42 -11.96 3.01 15.49
N PRO A 43 -12.66 3.31 16.58
CA PRO A 43 -13.29 4.60 16.69
C PRO A 43 -12.18 5.62 16.49
N THR A 44 -12.22 6.32 15.38
CA THR A 44 -11.36 7.47 15.17
C THR A 44 -11.82 8.47 16.20
N LEU A 45 -11.06 8.57 17.28
CA LEU A 45 -11.20 9.71 18.21
C LEU A 45 -11.26 10.94 17.31
N PRO A 46 -12.25 11.83 17.50
CA PRO A 46 -12.25 13.08 16.79
C PRO A 46 -10.89 13.72 17.10
N LYS A 47 -10.07 13.87 16.05
CA LYS A 47 -8.81 14.58 16.21
C LYS A 47 -9.18 15.93 16.80
N PRO A 48 -8.60 16.32 17.93
CA PRO A 48 -8.75 17.69 18.38
C PRO A 48 -8.39 18.53 17.15
N LYS A 49 -9.24 19.46 16.80
CA LYS A 49 -8.91 20.48 15.82
C LYS A 49 -7.87 21.33 16.51
N ASP A 50 -6.63 20.87 16.38
CA ASP A 50 -5.51 21.66 16.85
C ASP A 50 -5.66 23.00 16.14
N ASP A 51 -5.56 24.08 16.87
CA ASP A 51 -5.64 25.43 16.33
C ASP A 51 -4.42 25.66 15.44
N ALA A 52 -4.47 25.08 14.23
CA ALA A 52 -3.39 25.15 13.29
C ALA A 52 -3.33 26.55 12.71
N ILE A 53 -2.20 27.19 12.85
CA ILE A 53 -1.94 28.51 12.28
C ILE A 53 -1.59 28.30 10.81
N VAL A 54 -2.39 28.85 9.94
CA VAL A 54 -2.18 28.77 8.50
C VAL A 54 -1.47 30.04 8.04
N LEU A 55 -0.27 29.87 7.50
CA LEU A 55 0.55 30.97 6.97
C LEU A 55 0.98 30.66 5.54
N GLU A 56 1.16 31.71 4.76
CA GLU A 56 1.70 31.63 3.41
C GLU A 56 3.23 31.75 3.45
N GLY A 57 3.87 31.06 2.52
CA GLY A 57 5.33 31.12 2.41
C GLY A 57 5.82 30.70 1.04
N THR A 58 7.07 31.01 0.79
CA THR A 58 7.77 30.64 -0.44
C THR A 58 8.79 29.55 -0.17
N ILE A 59 8.86 28.57 -1.05
CA ILE A 59 9.80 27.46 -0.92
C ILE A 59 11.20 27.92 -1.34
N LEU A 60 12.18 27.79 -0.47
CA LEU A 60 13.58 28.08 -0.76
C LEU A 60 14.28 26.86 -1.38
N GLU A 61 14.17 25.73 -0.71
CA GLU A 61 14.88 24.51 -1.06
C GLU A 61 14.01 23.28 -0.88
N SER A 62 14.27 22.28 -1.73
CA SER A 62 13.69 20.95 -1.56
C SER A 62 14.73 20.01 -0.92
N LEU A 63 14.38 19.42 0.20
CA LEU A 63 15.20 18.45 0.92
C LEU A 63 14.75 17.01 0.58
N PRO A 64 15.61 16.03 0.78
CA PRO A 64 15.20 14.64 0.67
C PRO A 64 14.08 14.31 1.67
N ASN A 65 13.36 13.20 1.46
CA ASN A 65 12.23 12.76 2.29
C ASN A 65 10.96 13.64 2.20
N ALA A 66 10.77 14.33 1.08
CA ALA A 66 9.62 15.22 0.88
C ALA A 66 9.50 16.33 1.96
N MET A 67 10.65 16.78 2.43
CA MET A 67 10.76 17.95 3.29
C MET A 67 11.15 19.17 2.44
N PHE A 68 10.66 20.33 2.83
CA PHE A 68 10.92 21.59 2.15
C PHE A 68 11.29 22.66 3.18
N ARG A 69 12.26 23.48 2.82
CA ARG A 69 12.55 24.67 3.59
C ARG A 69 11.71 25.81 3.02
N VAL A 70 10.79 26.29 3.81
CA VAL A 70 9.85 27.34 3.44
C VAL A 70 10.18 28.60 4.22
N GLU A 71 10.24 29.73 3.55
CA GLU A 71 10.30 31.05 4.15
C GLU A 71 8.88 31.61 4.21
N LEU A 72 8.43 31.88 5.40
CA LEU A 72 7.14 32.50 5.67
C LEU A 72 7.21 34.01 5.44
N GLU A 73 6.06 34.66 5.34
CA GLU A 73 5.97 36.13 5.20
C GLU A 73 6.66 36.88 6.34
N ASN A 74 6.77 36.26 7.49
CA ASN A 74 7.45 36.78 8.67
C ASN A 74 8.98 36.58 8.62
N SER A 75 9.57 36.23 7.47
CA SER A 75 10.97 35.91 7.29
C SER A 75 11.45 34.74 8.16
N HIS A 76 10.52 33.95 8.69
CA HIS A 76 10.85 32.77 9.48
C HIS A 76 11.01 31.55 8.58
N LYS A 77 12.11 30.83 8.76
CA LYS A 77 12.40 29.61 7.98
C LYS A 77 11.91 28.38 8.72
N VAL A 78 11.00 27.65 8.07
CA VAL A 78 10.34 26.48 8.65
C VAL A 78 10.63 25.27 7.80
N LEU A 79 10.78 24.10 8.46
CA LEU A 79 10.84 22.82 7.78
C LEU A 79 9.42 22.29 7.60
N ALA A 80 8.95 22.30 6.36
CA ALA A 80 7.61 21.83 6.02
C ALA A 80 7.66 20.47 5.34
N HIS A 81 6.69 19.61 5.63
CA HIS A 81 6.51 18.34 4.93
C HIS A 81 5.20 18.35 4.13
N ILE A 82 5.15 17.55 3.09
CA ILE A 82 3.98 17.49 2.22
C ILE A 82 2.81 16.81 2.94
N SER A 83 1.63 17.41 2.87
CA SER A 83 0.39 16.80 3.33
C SER A 83 0.08 15.52 2.55
N GLY A 84 -0.55 14.54 3.21
CA GLY A 84 -0.99 13.31 2.58
C GLY A 84 -1.90 13.52 1.38
N LYS A 85 -2.77 14.53 1.41
CA LYS A 85 -3.66 14.89 0.29
C LYS A 85 -2.86 15.30 -0.95
N MET A 86 -1.86 16.15 -0.79
CA MET A 86 -1.02 16.58 -1.90
C MET A 86 -0.19 15.43 -2.48
N ARG A 87 0.24 14.52 -1.63
CA ARG A 87 0.96 13.31 -2.06
C ARG A 87 0.07 12.38 -2.89
N MET A 88 -1.19 12.21 -2.51
CA MET A 88 -2.16 11.41 -3.27
C MET A 88 -2.43 11.98 -4.66
N HIS A 89 -2.40 13.29 -4.81
CA HIS A 89 -2.61 13.97 -6.08
C HIS A 89 -1.32 14.18 -6.90
N TYR A 90 -0.21 13.61 -6.44
CA TYR A 90 1.10 13.72 -7.11
C TYR A 90 1.52 15.16 -7.44
N ILE A 91 1.19 16.09 -6.56
CA ILE A 91 1.52 17.50 -6.77
C ILE A 91 3.02 17.70 -6.57
N ARG A 92 3.69 18.09 -7.64
CA ARG A 92 5.11 18.42 -7.59
C ARG A 92 5.28 19.81 -7.02
N ILE A 93 6.20 19.95 -6.10
CA ILE A 93 6.54 21.22 -5.47
C ILE A 93 7.98 21.56 -5.89
N LEU A 94 8.16 22.77 -6.39
CA LEU A 94 9.45 23.27 -6.84
C LEU A 94 9.90 24.44 -5.95
N PRO A 95 11.23 24.66 -5.84
CA PRO A 95 11.72 25.84 -5.15
C PRO A 95 11.24 27.11 -5.89
N GLY A 96 10.82 28.10 -5.14
CA GLY A 96 10.21 29.32 -5.66
C GLY A 96 8.67 29.33 -5.69
N ASP A 97 8.02 28.20 -5.42
CA ASP A 97 6.57 28.13 -5.39
C ASP A 97 6.00 28.75 -4.09
N LYS A 98 4.85 29.41 -4.23
CA LYS A 98 4.09 29.87 -3.07
C LYS A 98 3.23 28.73 -2.54
N VAL A 99 3.30 28.51 -1.25
CA VAL A 99 2.60 27.42 -0.58
C VAL A 99 1.95 27.90 0.70
N GLN A 100 0.90 27.19 1.08
CA GLN A 100 0.23 27.39 2.34
C GLN A 100 0.73 26.32 3.33
N VAL A 101 1.20 26.78 4.46
CA VAL A 101 1.77 25.93 5.51
C VAL A 101 0.91 26.02 6.76
N GLU A 102 0.53 24.88 7.28
CA GLU A 102 -0.07 24.74 8.59
C GLU A 102 1.02 24.52 9.63
N LEU A 103 1.04 25.39 10.64
CA LEU A 103 1.92 25.28 11.79
C LEU A 103 1.10 24.93 13.03
N THR A 104 1.68 24.13 13.88
CA THR A 104 1.10 23.89 15.21
C THR A 104 1.60 24.97 16.19
N PRO A 105 0.76 25.45 17.09
CA PRO A 105 1.16 26.49 18.07
C PRO A 105 2.28 26.01 19.00
N TYR A 106 2.45 24.71 19.13
CA TYR A 106 3.49 24.11 19.95
C TYR A 106 4.85 24.06 19.25
N ASP A 107 4.85 23.85 17.91
CA ASP A 107 6.07 23.69 17.10
C ASP A 107 6.03 24.65 15.91
N LEU A 108 6.64 25.80 16.05
CA LEU A 108 6.77 26.79 14.97
C LEU A 108 7.88 26.44 13.98
N THR A 109 8.75 25.47 14.31
CA THR A 109 9.86 25.04 13.44
C THR A 109 9.45 24.04 12.40
N ARG A 110 8.34 23.34 12.61
CA ARG A 110 7.84 22.28 11.69
C ARG A 110 6.44 22.63 11.22
N GLY A 111 6.25 22.56 9.90
CA GLY A 111 4.98 22.82 9.26
C GLY A 111 4.53 21.71 8.34
N ARG A 112 3.28 21.80 7.91
CA ARG A 112 2.68 20.91 6.93
C ARG A 112 2.18 21.75 5.76
N ILE A 113 2.61 21.40 4.55
CA ILE A 113 2.15 22.04 3.31
C ILE A 113 0.78 21.45 2.97
N THR A 114 -0.24 22.28 2.96
CA THR A 114 -1.62 21.88 2.65
C THR A 114 -2.05 22.27 1.25
N TYR A 115 -1.57 23.38 0.77
CA TYR A 115 -1.93 23.90 -0.55
C TYR A 115 -0.74 24.53 -1.26
N ARG A 116 -0.73 24.45 -2.60
CA ARG A 116 0.23 25.11 -3.48
C ARG A 116 -0.50 26.08 -4.36
N TYR A 117 -0.09 27.31 -4.36
CA TYR A 117 -0.54 28.31 -5.34
C TYR A 117 0.15 28.07 -6.68
N LYS A 118 -0.58 28.31 -7.75
CA LYS A 118 -0.09 28.08 -9.11
C LYS A 118 0.49 29.37 -9.67
#